data_cbbb4fb3d4be84d97aba9c7e9faf0343
#
_entry.id   cbbb4fb3d4be84d97aba9c7e9faf0343
#
_cell.length_a   1.000
_cell.length_b   1.000
_cell.length_c   1.000
_cell.angle_alpha   90.00
_cell.angle_beta   90.00
_cell.angle_gamma   90.00
#
_symmetry.space_group_name_H-M   'P 1'
#
loop_
_entity.id
_entity.type
_entity.pdbx_description
1 polymer ?
#
loop_
_entity_poly.entity_id
_entity_poly.type
_entity_poly.pdbx_seq_one_letter_code
_entity_poly.pdbx_strand_id
1 'polypeptide(L)'
;MLDPLSEVIALLRPRTVLSKVISGAGRWGVRYADFGQPSFCTVLEGSCRLAVEGVTPITLEAGDFVLLPTTPGFTLSCFEPVTPTFIDPNALPSPTEDIRHGSPDGDPDVRLLGGYFNCESPDAKLLVSLLPTLVHVRGAERLGTLVRFVGDEATSQRAGRDLLLSRLVEVMLIEALRTTQTQDAPPGLLRGLADARLATAIREMHADPARSWTVGELAKTAALSRSAFFERFSRAVGLAPMEYLLAWRMAVAKDMLRHDDLALDVVAERVGYSSASTFSTAFARHVGQAPGRFAREMRQAAPV
;
A
#
# COMPACT_ATOMS: atom_id res chain seq x y z
N MET A 1 -6.06 -1.30 -22.19
CA MET A 1 -5.33 -0.13 -21.66
C MET A 1 -4.94 -0.50 -20.25
N LEU A 2 -3.64 -0.55 -19.94
CA LEU A 2 -3.15 -0.89 -18.59
C LEU A 2 -3.52 0.24 -17.61
N ASP A 3 -3.97 -0.13 -16.43
CA ASP A 3 -4.33 0.79 -15.36
C ASP A 3 -3.14 0.91 -14.38
N PRO A 4 -2.53 2.10 -14.21
CA PRO A 4 -1.34 2.28 -13.37
C PRO A 4 -1.52 1.81 -11.92
N LEU A 5 -2.73 1.96 -11.35
CA LEU A 5 -3.00 1.46 -10.01
C LEU A 5 -2.92 -0.07 -9.97
N SER A 6 -3.53 -0.73 -10.96
CA SER A 6 -3.47 -2.20 -11.08
C SER A 6 -2.04 -2.70 -11.25
N GLU A 7 -1.21 -1.99 -12.02
CA GLU A 7 0.21 -2.35 -12.21
C GLU A 7 1.01 -2.19 -10.92
N VAL A 8 0.81 -1.09 -10.19
CA VAL A 8 1.47 -0.88 -8.88
C VAL A 8 1.05 -1.97 -7.89
N ILE A 9 -0.24 -2.32 -7.81
CA ILE A 9 -0.73 -3.39 -6.93
C ILE A 9 -0.16 -4.74 -7.37
N ALA A 10 -0.12 -5.02 -8.68
CA ALA A 10 0.48 -6.24 -9.21
C ALA A 10 1.98 -6.36 -8.88
N LEU A 11 2.72 -5.24 -8.94
CA LEU A 11 4.13 -5.20 -8.53
C LEU A 11 4.31 -5.31 -7.02
N LEU A 12 3.42 -4.72 -6.21
CA LEU A 12 3.46 -4.84 -4.75
C LEU A 12 3.26 -6.28 -4.30
N ARG A 13 2.45 -7.05 -5.03
CA ARG A 13 2.06 -8.43 -4.68
C ARG A 13 1.67 -8.54 -3.19
N PRO A 14 0.68 -7.76 -2.76
CA PRO A 14 0.28 -7.79 -1.37
C PRO A 14 -0.28 -9.17 -1.03
N ARG A 15 0.18 -9.74 0.08
CA ARG A 15 -0.40 -10.94 0.68
C ARG A 15 -0.78 -10.62 2.11
N THR A 16 -1.98 -10.93 2.47
CA THR A 16 -2.41 -10.84 3.87
C THR A 16 -1.68 -11.91 4.68
N VAL A 17 -0.86 -11.48 5.63
CA VAL A 17 -0.10 -12.40 6.49
C VAL A 17 -0.88 -12.71 7.75
N LEU A 18 -1.53 -11.69 8.31
CA LEU A 18 -2.28 -11.80 9.55
C LEU A 18 -3.55 -10.96 9.44
N SER A 19 -4.68 -11.54 9.82
CA SER A 19 -5.88 -10.80 10.14
C SER A 19 -6.48 -11.36 11.43
N LYS A 20 -6.82 -10.48 12.38
CA LYS A 20 -7.38 -10.83 13.69
C LYS A 20 -8.58 -9.98 14.00
N VAL A 21 -9.54 -10.58 14.68
CA VAL A 21 -10.59 -9.81 15.35
C VAL A 21 -9.99 -9.19 16.60
N ILE A 22 -10.16 -7.89 16.72
CA ILE A 22 -9.73 -7.08 17.85
C ILE A 22 -11.01 -6.49 18.46
N SER A 23 -11.20 -6.65 19.76
CA SER A 23 -12.34 -6.07 20.46
C SER A 23 -11.89 -5.16 21.60
N GLY A 24 -12.68 -4.14 21.87
CA GLY A 24 -12.46 -3.21 22.98
C GLY A 24 -13.72 -3.01 23.80
N ALA A 25 -13.59 -3.00 25.14
CA ALA A 25 -14.70 -2.76 26.06
C ALA A 25 -14.28 -1.84 27.20
N GLY A 26 -15.15 -0.85 27.53
CA GLY A 26 -14.90 0.12 28.57
C GLY A 26 -13.68 1.01 28.29
N ARG A 27 -12.80 1.17 29.26
CA ARG A 27 -11.58 2.01 29.12
C ARG A 27 -10.44 1.18 28.59
N TRP A 28 -10.01 1.47 27.36
CA TRP A 28 -8.90 0.79 26.70
C TRP A 28 -8.15 1.71 25.76
N GLY A 29 -6.88 1.41 25.56
CA GLY A 29 -6.04 2.05 24.58
C GLY A 29 -4.81 1.21 24.33
N VAL A 30 -4.42 1.07 23.06
CA VAL A 30 -3.25 0.33 22.63
C VAL A 30 -2.43 1.17 21.67
N ARG A 31 -1.12 1.20 21.86
CA ARG A 31 -0.17 1.88 21.00
C ARG A 31 0.72 0.85 20.33
N TYR A 32 0.67 0.82 19.02
CA TYR A 32 1.55 0.00 18.19
C TYR A 32 2.80 0.79 17.79
N ALA A 33 3.95 0.13 17.84
CA ALA A 33 5.20 0.68 17.31
C ALA A 33 5.14 0.85 15.78
N ASP A 34 6.10 1.63 15.25
CA ASP A 34 6.36 1.65 13.81
C ASP A 34 6.70 0.22 13.35
N PHE A 35 6.01 -0.25 12.33
CA PHE A 35 6.15 -1.61 11.82
C PHE A 35 6.74 -1.67 10.41
N GLY A 36 6.61 -0.59 9.64
CA GLY A 36 7.14 -0.47 8.27
C GLY A 36 6.47 -1.35 7.22
N GLN A 37 5.50 -2.21 7.60
CA GLN A 37 4.69 -3.01 6.68
C GLN A 37 3.31 -2.36 6.52
N PRO A 38 2.66 -2.50 5.36
CA PRO A 38 1.29 -2.02 5.22
C PRO A 38 0.35 -2.74 6.19
N SER A 39 -0.37 -1.99 7.00
CA SER A 39 -1.40 -2.53 7.89
C SER A 39 -2.78 -1.97 7.57
N PHE A 40 -3.79 -2.72 7.93
CA PHE A 40 -5.18 -2.32 7.73
C PHE A 40 -6.01 -2.56 8.98
N CYS A 41 -7.09 -1.82 9.06
CA CYS A 41 -8.14 -2.01 10.06
C CYS A 41 -9.50 -1.74 9.42
N THR A 42 -10.48 -2.57 9.69
CA THR A 42 -11.88 -2.28 9.37
C THR A 42 -12.74 -2.42 10.60
N VAL A 43 -13.67 -1.49 10.80
CA VAL A 43 -14.59 -1.51 11.94
C VAL A 43 -15.80 -2.35 11.57
N LEU A 44 -15.98 -3.46 12.27
CA LEU A 44 -17.11 -4.37 12.08
C LEU A 44 -18.34 -3.87 12.85
N GLU A 45 -18.14 -3.43 14.10
CA GLU A 45 -19.18 -2.96 15.00
C GLU A 45 -18.65 -1.84 15.91
N GLY A 46 -19.51 -0.90 16.30
CA GLY A 46 -19.19 0.16 17.24
C GLY A 46 -18.29 1.26 16.67
N SER A 47 -17.51 1.89 17.54
CA SER A 47 -16.62 2.99 17.17
C SER A 47 -15.42 3.11 18.11
N CYS A 48 -14.33 3.70 17.61
CA CYS A 48 -13.12 3.98 18.40
C CYS A 48 -12.36 5.18 17.84
N ARG A 49 -11.28 5.57 18.50
CA ARG A 49 -10.38 6.63 18.07
C ARG A 49 -9.11 6.05 17.50
N LEU A 50 -8.69 6.56 16.35
CA LEU A 50 -7.38 6.29 15.75
C LEU A 50 -6.52 7.56 15.79
N ALA A 51 -5.34 7.47 16.37
CA ALA A 51 -4.31 8.50 16.34
C ALA A 51 -3.05 7.94 15.67
N VAL A 52 -2.67 8.50 14.53
CA VAL A 52 -1.46 8.13 13.77
C VAL A 52 -0.44 9.25 13.93
N GLU A 53 0.83 8.93 14.09
CA GLU A 53 1.89 9.92 14.21
C GLU A 53 1.93 10.85 13.00
N GLY A 54 1.92 12.17 13.25
CA GLY A 54 1.91 13.21 12.20
C GLY A 54 0.56 13.45 11.54
N VAL A 55 -0.52 12.79 11.96
CA VAL A 55 -1.87 12.96 11.42
C VAL A 55 -2.86 13.36 12.54
N THR A 56 -3.80 14.23 12.22
CA THR A 56 -4.88 14.58 13.15
C THR A 56 -5.68 13.32 13.51
N PRO A 57 -5.92 13.05 14.81
CA PRO A 57 -6.70 11.90 15.23
C PRO A 57 -8.10 11.89 14.62
N ILE A 58 -8.56 10.69 14.23
CA ILE A 58 -9.88 10.48 13.62
C ILE A 58 -10.72 9.51 14.44
N THR A 59 -12.03 9.63 14.31
CA THR A 59 -13.00 8.65 14.82
C THR A 59 -13.26 7.63 13.72
N LEU A 60 -13.19 6.36 14.07
CA LEU A 60 -13.58 5.24 13.22
C LEU A 60 -14.95 4.73 13.65
N GLU A 61 -15.81 4.43 12.70
CA GLU A 61 -17.19 3.93 12.90
C GLU A 61 -17.41 2.65 12.09
N ALA A 62 -18.43 1.89 12.45
CA ALA A 62 -18.78 0.66 11.74
C ALA A 62 -18.89 0.87 10.21
N GLY A 63 -18.20 0.03 9.44
CA GLY A 63 -18.06 0.13 7.99
C GLY A 63 -16.87 0.95 7.50
N ASP A 64 -16.13 1.63 8.40
CA ASP A 64 -14.90 2.32 8.04
C ASP A 64 -13.77 1.31 7.73
N PHE A 65 -12.98 1.66 6.73
CA PHE A 65 -11.73 0.96 6.40
C PHE A 65 -10.56 1.93 6.48
N VAL A 66 -9.50 1.48 7.12
CA VAL A 66 -8.23 2.20 7.23
C VAL A 66 -7.10 1.37 6.66
N LEU A 67 -6.23 2.00 5.88
CA LEU A 67 -4.95 1.46 5.46
C LEU A 67 -3.84 2.42 5.90
N LEU A 68 -2.82 1.88 6.52
CA LEU A 68 -1.56 2.55 6.85
C LEU A 68 -0.45 1.93 5.98
N PRO A 69 -0.11 2.53 4.83
CA PRO A 69 0.82 1.91 3.89
C PRO A 69 2.22 1.64 4.46
N THR A 70 2.72 2.51 5.33
CA THR A 70 4.02 2.35 6.00
C THR A 70 3.90 2.01 7.48
N THR A 71 2.69 1.98 8.01
CA THR A 71 2.37 1.75 9.42
C THR A 71 3.31 2.49 10.37
N PRO A 72 3.25 3.84 10.40
CA PRO A 72 3.92 4.61 11.44
C PRO A 72 3.29 4.27 12.80
N GLY A 73 3.94 4.64 13.89
CA GLY A 73 3.39 4.43 15.22
C GLY A 73 1.94 4.97 15.32
N PHE A 74 1.02 4.16 15.81
CA PHE A 74 -0.38 4.56 15.93
C PHE A 74 -1.02 4.05 17.23
N THR A 75 -2.10 4.70 17.65
CA THR A 75 -2.88 4.33 18.83
C THR A 75 -4.33 4.12 18.45
N LEU A 76 -4.89 3.00 18.87
CA LEU A 76 -6.33 2.75 18.92
C LEU A 76 -6.80 2.86 20.35
N SER A 77 -7.91 3.55 20.59
CA SER A 77 -8.45 3.73 21.96
C SER A 77 -9.95 3.95 21.98
N CYS A 78 -10.55 3.75 23.15
CA CYS A 78 -11.84 4.32 23.49
C CYS A 78 -11.77 5.86 23.47
N PHE A 79 -12.91 6.53 23.70
CA PHE A 79 -12.99 7.99 23.70
C PHE A 79 -12.59 8.62 25.04
N GLU A 80 -12.60 7.84 26.11
CA GLU A 80 -12.13 8.29 27.41
C GLU A 80 -10.61 8.42 27.45
N PRO A 81 -10.07 9.38 28.21
CA PRO A 81 -8.65 9.49 28.44
C PRO A 81 -8.09 8.23 29.09
N VAL A 82 -7.08 7.61 28.46
CA VAL A 82 -6.43 6.40 28.97
C VAL A 82 -4.94 6.42 28.56
N THR A 83 -4.09 5.86 29.42
CA THR A 83 -2.69 5.58 29.03
C THR A 83 -2.67 4.32 28.20
N PRO A 84 -2.25 4.39 26.92
CA PRO A 84 -2.26 3.22 26.06
C PRO A 84 -1.22 2.16 26.50
N THR A 85 -1.61 0.89 26.41
CA THR A 85 -0.67 -0.22 26.54
C THR A 85 0.16 -0.33 25.27
N PHE A 86 1.49 -0.40 25.41
CA PHE A 86 2.39 -0.55 24.27
C PHE A 86 2.38 -2.00 23.76
N ILE A 87 2.25 -2.17 22.46
CA ILE A 87 2.29 -3.46 21.76
C ILE A 87 3.38 -3.41 20.69
N ASP A 88 4.29 -4.36 20.75
CA ASP A 88 5.22 -4.63 19.65
C ASP A 88 4.52 -5.57 18.65
N PRO A 89 4.28 -5.13 17.41
CA PRO A 89 3.66 -5.97 16.40
C PRO A 89 4.42 -7.27 16.11
N ASN A 90 5.75 -7.27 16.30
CA ASN A 90 6.60 -8.45 16.08
C ASN A 90 6.47 -9.50 17.20
N ALA A 91 6.00 -9.09 18.39
CA ALA A 91 5.81 -9.94 19.55
C ALA A 91 4.35 -10.42 19.73
N LEU A 92 3.49 -10.21 18.74
CA LEU A 92 2.09 -10.63 18.81
C LEU A 92 1.99 -12.16 18.90
N PRO A 93 1.11 -12.69 19.77
CA PRO A 93 0.90 -14.12 19.90
C PRO A 93 0.31 -14.72 18.62
N SER A 94 0.38 -16.05 18.52
CA SER A 94 -0.03 -16.87 17.38
C SER A 94 -1.37 -16.44 16.74
N PRO A 95 -1.56 -16.61 15.42
CA PRO A 95 -2.71 -16.09 14.66
C PRO A 95 -4.09 -16.64 15.02
N THR A 96 -4.22 -17.51 16.00
CA THR A 96 -5.43 -18.26 16.29
C THR A 96 -6.36 -17.64 17.34
N GLU A 97 -5.95 -16.57 18.05
CA GLU A 97 -6.77 -16.01 19.12
C GLU A 97 -7.19 -14.57 18.83
N ASP A 98 -8.47 -14.28 19.04
CA ASP A 98 -9.00 -12.92 19.04
C ASP A 98 -8.36 -12.10 20.18
N ILE A 99 -8.13 -10.82 19.93
CA ILE A 99 -7.49 -9.93 20.88
C ILE A 99 -8.58 -9.09 21.55
N ARG A 100 -8.61 -9.11 22.89
CA ARG A 100 -9.52 -8.26 23.66
C ARG A 100 -8.76 -7.25 24.51
N HIS A 101 -9.21 -6.00 24.46
CA HIS A 101 -8.67 -4.89 25.24
C HIS A 101 -9.71 -4.32 26.19
N GLY A 102 -9.24 -3.83 27.35
CA GLY A 102 -10.09 -3.22 28.36
C GLY A 102 -10.78 -4.24 29.26
N SER A 103 -12.09 -4.09 29.50
CA SER A 103 -12.84 -5.01 30.36
C SER A 103 -12.84 -6.44 29.79
N PRO A 104 -12.51 -7.46 30.60
CA PRO A 104 -12.53 -8.85 30.15
C PRO A 104 -13.96 -9.38 29.94
N ASP A 105 -14.93 -8.79 30.62
CA ASP A 105 -16.31 -9.26 30.66
C ASP A 105 -17.26 -8.32 29.89
N GLY A 106 -18.41 -8.88 29.51
CA GLY A 106 -19.49 -8.16 28.83
C GLY A 106 -19.30 -8.02 27.32
N ASP A 107 -20.26 -7.39 26.66
CA ASP A 107 -20.22 -7.14 25.23
C ASP A 107 -19.17 -6.06 24.89
N PRO A 108 -18.43 -6.19 23.80
CA PRO A 108 -17.47 -5.17 23.37
C PRO A 108 -18.20 -3.92 22.84
N ASP A 109 -17.63 -2.74 23.10
CA ASP A 109 -18.09 -1.47 22.54
C ASP A 109 -17.66 -1.29 21.08
N VAL A 110 -16.62 -2.00 20.68
CA VAL A 110 -16.08 -2.00 19.32
C VAL A 110 -15.51 -3.36 18.94
N ARG A 111 -15.74 -3.75 17.70
CA ARG A 111 -15.09 -4.92 17.05
C ARG A 111 -14.43 -4.48 15.75
N LEU A 112 -13.19 -4.86 15.58
CA LEU A 112 -12.37 -4.53 14.45
C LEU A 112 -11.81 -5.82 13.84
N LEU A 113 -11.63 -5.86 12.53
CA LEU A 113 -10.67 -6.77 11.91
C LEU A 113 -9.43 -5.95 11.57
N GLY A 114 -8.32 -6.29 12.17
CA GLY A 114 -7.02 -5.66 11.92
C GLY A 114 -5.97 -6.66 11.47
N GLY A 115 -5.01 -6.21 10.69
CA GLY A 115 -3.95 -7.06 10.20
C GLY A 115 -2.93 -6.32 9.37
N TYR A 116 -2.03 -7.08 8.75
CA TYR A 116 -1.01 -6.48 7.89
C TYR A 116 -0.78 -7.32 6.63
N PHE A 117 -0.26 -6.63 5.62
CA PHE A 117 0.16 -7.24 4.37
C PHE A 117 1.68 -7.40 4.36
N ASN A 118 2.15 -8.52 3.87
CA ASN A 118 3.49 -8.64 3.37
C ASN A 118 3.49 -8.28 1.88
N CYS A 119 4.35 -7.35 1.50
CA CYS A 119 4.56 -7.03 0.10
C CYS A 119 5.79 -7.79 -0.38
N GLU A 120 5.59 -8.72 -1.31
CA GLU A 120 6.70 -9.52 -1.85
C GLU A 120 7.65 -8.72 -2.73
N SER A 121 7.25 -7.51 -3.13
CA SER A 121 8.06 -6.65 -3.96
C SER A 121 9.33 -6.16 -3.24
N PRO A 122 10.51 -6.25 -3.86
CA PRO A 122 11.72 -5.62 -3.34
C PRO A 122 11.61 -4.08 -3.30
N ASP A 123 10.67 -3.51 -4.04
CA ASP A 123 10.35 -2.08 -4.07
C ASP A 123 9.12 -1.71 -3.24
N ALA A 124 8.65 -2.60 -2.37
CA ALA A 124 7.47 -2.34 -1.55
C ALA A 124 7.56 -0.97 -0.86
N LYS A 125 8.70 -0.62 -0.27
CA LYS A 125 8.91 0.68 0.38
C LYS A 125 8.72 1.86 -0.58
N LEU A 126 9.26 1.78 -1.81
CA LEU A 126 9.10 2.84 -2.80
C LEU A 126 7.65 2.92 -3.28
N LEU A 127 7.06 1.78 -3.69
CA LEU A 127 5.69 1.75 -4.20
C LEU A 127 4.68 2.19 -3.12
N VAL A 128 4.91 1.78 -1.89
CA VAL A 128 4.11 2.19 -0.72
C VAL A 128 4.28 3.67 -0.41
N SER A 129 5.48 4.25 -0.60
CA SER A 129 5.72 5.69 -0.40
C SER A 129 4.98 6.58 -1.42
N LEU A 130 4.51 6.01 -2.53
CA LEU A 130 3.62 6.69 -3.48
C LEU A 130 2.16 6.74 -3.02
N LEU A 131 1.83 6.04 -1.92
CA LEU A 131 0.51 6.05 -1.30
C LEU A 131 0.47 7.08 -0.15
N PRO A 132 -0.72 7.60 0.20
CA PRO A 132 -0.87 8.48 1.36
C PRO A 132 -0.45 7.80 2.67
N THR A 133 0.03 8.54 3.66
CA THR A 133 0.38 8.01 4.99
C THR A 133 -0.79 7.29 5.66
N LEU A 134 -1.99 7.79 5.43
CA LEU A 134 -3.25 7.23 5.92
C LEU A 134 -4.28 7.23 4.78
N VAL A 135 -4.87 6.10 4.51
CA VAL A 135 -6.07 5.96 3.67
C VAL A 135 -7.22 5.65 4.61
N HIS A 136 -8.19 6.54 4.72
CA HIS A 136 -9.44 6.35 5.47
C HIS A 136 -10.62 6.42 4.51
N VAL A 137 -11.40 5.36 4.44
CA VAL A 137 -12.57 5.26 3.56
C VAL A 137 -13.80 5.08 4.42
N ARG A 138 -14.76 5.99 4.24
CA ARG A 138 -16.06 5.99 4.93
C ARG A 138 -17.19 6.07 3.91
N GLY A 139 -18.28 5.36 4.15
CA GLY A 139 -19.50 5.49 3.36
C GLY A 139 -19.43 4.98 1.92
N ALA A 140 -18.38 4.27 1.52
CA ALA A 140 -18.29 3.63 0.22
C ALA A 140 -19.14 2.34 0.21
N GLU A 141 -20.26 2.33 -0.50
CA GLU A 141 -21.24 1.23 -0.53
C GLU A 141 -20.59 -0.13 -0.83
N ARG A 142 -19.70 -0.18 -1.83
CA ARG A 142 -19.00 -1.40 -2.22
C ARG A 142 -18.06 -1.89 -1.12
N LEU A 143 -17.31 -0.98 -0.52
CA LEU A 143 -16.39 -1.31 0.57
C LEU A 143 -17.16 -1.74 1.82
N GLY A 144 -18.26 -1.07 2.16
CA GLY A 144 -19.16 -1.46 3.24
C GLY A 144 -19.75 -2.86 3.04
N THR A 145 -20.03 -3.28 1.80
CA THR A 145 -20.46 -4.64 1.48
C THR A 145 -19.34 -5.66 1.73
N LEU A 146 -18.10 -5.34 1.30
CA LEU A 146 -16.93 -6.19 1.57
C LEU A 146 -16.64 -6.31 3.08
N VAL A 147 -16.78 -5.21 3.84
CA VAL A 147 -16.61 -5.22 5.30
C VAL A 147 -17.61 -6.17 5.96
N ARG A 148 -18.88 -6.17 5.54
CA ARG A 148 -19.88 -7.11 6.05
C ARG A 148 -19.52 -8.56 5.75
N PHE A 149 -19.10 -8.87 4.51
CA PHE A 149 -18.62 -10.21 4.15
C PHE A 149 -17.44 -10.67 5.02
N VAL A 150 -16.51 -9.77 5.25
CA VAL A 150 -15.35 -10.04 6.13
C VAL A 150 -15.81 -10.28 7.57
N GLY A 151 -16.77 -9.50 8.09
CA GLY A 151 -17.34 -9.68 9.41
C GLY A 151 -18.01 -11.04 9.58
N ASP A 152 -18.86 -11.42 8.62
CA ASP A 152 -19.54 -12.71 8.61
C ASP A 152 -18.55 -13.89 8.55
N GLU A 153 -17.54 -13.79 7.70
CA GLU A 153 -16.52 -14.84 7.56
C GLU A 153 -15.58 -14.89 8.77
N ALA A 154 -15.25 -13.75 9.38
CA ALA A 154 -14.38 -13.69 10.56
C ALA A 154 -14.96 -14.44 11.76
N THR A 155 -16.28 -14.51 11.87
CA THR A 155 -16.99 -15.27 12.92
C THR A 155 -17.30 -16.71 12.52
N SER A 156 -17.13 -17.09 11.25
CA SER A 156 -17.43 -18.43 10.75
C SER A 156 -16.38 -19.45 11.17
N GLN A 157 -16.82 -20.72 11.28
CA GLN A 157 -15.92 -21.87 11.52
C GLN A 157 -15.80 -22.76 10.28
N ARG A 158 -16.01 -22.18 9.08
CA ARG A 158 -16.03 -22.94 7.82
C ARG A 158 -14.62 -23.27 7.34
N ALA A 159 -14.47 -24.39 6.66
CA ALA A 159 -13.22 -24.74 5.99
C ALA A 159 -12.89 -23.67 4.91
N GLY A 160 -11.61 -23.26 4.82
CA GLY A 160 -11.17 -22.23 3.88
C GLY A 160 -11.35 -20.80 4.37
N ARG A 161 -11.84 -20.56 5.59
CA ARG A 161 -12.06 -19.26 6.21
C ARG A 161 -10.83 -18.32 6.04
N ASP A 162 -9.66 -18.78 6.43
CA ASP A 162 -8.45 -17.93 6.43
C ASP A 162 -8.03 -17.54 5.00
N LEU A 163 -8.19 -18.46 4.04
CA LEU A 163 -7.92 -18.16 2.63
C LEU A 163 -8.94 -17.13 2.09
N LEU A 164 -10.23 -17.32 2.40
CA LEU A 164 -11.27 -16.41 1.95
C LEU A 164 -11.08 -15.00 2.56
N LEU A 165 -10.81 -14.91 3.86
CA LEU A 165 -10.51 -13.64 4.54
C LEU A 165 -9.30 -12.95 3.87
N SER A 166 -8.23 -13.68 3.60
CA SER A 166 -7.05 -13.12 2.91
C SER A 166 -7.44 -12.50 1.56
N ARG A 167 -8.24 -13.19 0.75
CA ARG A 167 -8.67 -12.68 -0.57
C ARG A 167 -9.62 -11.49 -0.47
N LEU A 168 -10.54 -11.51 0.49
CA LEU A 168 -11.44 -10.39 0.73
C LEU A 168 -10.67 -9.12 1.13
N VAL A 169 -9.67 -9.26 1.99
CA VAL A 169 -8.83 -8.13 2.43
C VAL A 169 -7.99 -7.58 1.27
N GLU A 170 -7.47 -8.42 0.38
CA GLU A 170 -6.79 -7.98 -0.85
C GLU A 170 -7.74 -7.17 -1.76
N VAL A 171 -8.99 -7.62 -1.92
CA VAL A 171 -10.01 -6.89 -2.68
C VAL A 171 -10.36 -5.56 -2.00
N MET A 172 -10.47 -5.53 -0.66
CA MET A 172 -10.73 -4.31 0.09
C MET A 172 -9.59 -3.29 -0.07
N LEU A 173 -8.34 -3.73 -0.10
CA LEU A 173 -7.19 -2.87 -0.39
C LEU A 173 -7.34 -2.17 -1.75
N ILE A 174 -7.68 -2.92 -2.79
CA ILE A 174 -7.88 -2.39 -4.15
C ILE A 174 -9.02 -1.35 -4.15
N GLU A 175 -10.16 -1.69 -3.53
CA GLU A 175 -11.33 -0.81 -3.51
C GLU A 175 -11.08 0.46 -2.68
N ALA A 176 -10.36 0.35 -1.56
CA ALA A 176 -9.97 1.50 -0.76
C ALA A 176 -9.05 2.45 -1.54
N LEU A 177 -8.04 1.93 -2.25
CA LEU A 177 -7.15 2.75 -3.06
C LEU A 177 -7.88 3.42 -4.24
N ARG A 178 -8.87 2.75 -4.85
CA ARG A 178 -9.73 3.34 -5.89
C ARG A 178 -10.56 4.50 -5.36
N THR A 179 -11.15 4.33 -4.19
CA THR A 179 -12.02 5.34 -3.56
C THR A 179 -11.23 6.58 -3.13
N THR A 180 -9.93 6.42 -2.85
CA THR A 180 -9.05 7.50 -2.40
C THR A 180 -8.41 8.30 -3.55
N GLN A 181 -8.69 7.97 -4.81
CA GLN A 181 -8.23 8.73 -5.96
C GLN A 181 -8.95 10.09 -6.04
N THR A 182 -8.56 11.04 -5.20
CA THR A 182 -9.11 12.39 -5.14
C THR A 182 -8.03 13.44 -5.28
N GLN A 183 -8.40 14.65 -5.74
CA GLN A 183 -7.46 15.77 -5.84
C GLN A 183 -7.02 16.30 -4.47
N ASP A 184 -7.78 16.02 -3.43
CA ASP A 184 -7.49 16.40 -2.04
C ASP A 184 -6.60 15.38 -1.33
N ALA A 185 -6.30 14.25 -1.96
CA ALA A 185 -5.36 13.27 -1.43
C ALA A 185 -3.96 13.90 -1.22
N PRO A 186 -3.20 13.46 -0.22
CA PRO A 186 -1.80 13.83 -0.07
C PRO A 186 -1.00 13.57 -1.37
N PRO A 187 0.13 14.27 -1.59
CA PRO A 187 0.98 14.01 -2.73
C PRO A 187 1.32 12.52 -2.87
N GLY A 188 1.18 11.99 -4.08
CA GLY A 188 1.40 10.58 -4.38
C GLY A 188 0.76 10.16 -5.69
N LEU A 189 0.90 8.88 -6.04
CA LEU A 189 0.33 8.32 -7.27
C LEU A 189 -1.18 8.54 -7.37
N LEU A 190 -1.93 8.29 -6.28
CA LEU A 190 -3.39 8.39 -6.28
C LEU A 190 -3.87 9.80 -6.64
N ARG A 191 -3.22 10.84 -6.09
CA ARG A 191 -3.49 12.22 -6.43
C ARG A 191 -3.11 12.55 -7.88
N GLY A 192 -1.99 12.01 -8.37
CA GLY A 192 -1.60 12.12 -9.78
C GLY A 192 -2.63 11.52 -10.72
N LEU A 193 -3.21 10.36 -10.38
CA LEU A 193 -4.24 9.67 -11.16
C LEU A 193 -5.62 10.36 -11.06
N ALA A 194 -5.90 11.09 -9.99
CA ALA A 194 -7.11 11.89 -9.85
C ALA A 194 -7.12 13.14 -10.77
N ASP A 195 -5.97 13.57 -11.25
CA ASP A 195 -5.84 14.65 -12.23
C ASP A 195 -5.89 14.06 -13.65
N ALA A 196 -6.98 14.27 -14.39
CA ALA A 196 -7.19 13.67 -15.71
C ALA A 196 -6.04 13.91 -16.70
N ARG A 197 -5.36 15.06 -16.64
CA ARG A 197 -4.21 15.40 -17.50
C ARG A 197 -2.96 14.63 -17.11
N LEU A 198 -2.65 14.62 -15.80
CA LEU A 198 -1.49 13.88 -15.28
C LEU A 198 -1.70 12.37 -15.43
N ALA A 199 -2.92 11.88 -15.19
CA ALA A 199 -3.27 10.48 -15.36
C ALA A 199 -2.97 9.96 -16.78
N THR A 200 -3.16 10.80 -17.80
CA THR A 200 -2.81 10.43 -19.18
C THR A 200 -1.30 10.23 -19.33
N ALA A 201 -0.49 11.17 -18.83
CA ALA A 201 0.98 11.05 -18.88
C ALA A 201 1.51 9.87 -18.05
N ILE A 202 0.92 9.62 -16.86
CA ILE A 202 1.30 8.50 -16.01
C ILE A 202 1.00 7.18 -16.71
N ARG A 203 -0.18 7.03 -17.32
CA ARG A 203 -0.55 5.83 -18.10
C ARG A 203 0.41 5.56 -19.24
N GLU A 204 0.81 6.58 -19.99
CA GLU A 204 1.77 6.44 -21.08
C GLU A 204 3.16 6.03 -20.58
N MET A 205 3.63 6.61 -19.47
CA MET A 205 4.90 6.19 -18.83
C MET A 205 4.88 4.73 -18.39
N HIS A 206 3.75 4.25 -17.87
CA HIS A 206 3.57 2.86 -17.45
C HIS A 206 3.44 1.92 -18.64
N ALA A 207 2.67 2.28 -19.66
CA ALA A 207 2.43 1.45 -20.84
C ALA A 207 3.69 1.22 -21.67
N ASP A 208 4.61 2.19 -21.71
CA ASP A 208 5.87 2.10 -22.45
C ASP A 208 7.03 2.69 -21.61
N PRO A 209 7.49 1.99 -20.58
CA PRO A 209 8.62 2.42 -19.78
C PRO A 209 9.93 2.44 -20.58
N ALA A 210 10.02 1.68 -21.68
CA ALA A 210 11.21 1.61 -22.53
C ALA A 210 11.44 2.87 -23.35
N ARG A 211 10.35 3.59 -23.68
CA ARG A 211 10.44 4.78 -24.52
C ARG A 211 11.28 5.88 -23.88
N SER A 212 12.10 6.54 -24.69
CA SER A 212 12.95 7.67 -24.28
C SER A 212 12.10 8.94 -24.05
N TRP A 213 11.27 8.92 -23.02
CA TRP A 213 10.40 10.03 -22.64
C TRP A 213 11.19 11.28 -22.28
N THR A 214 10.70 12.43 -22.72
CA THR A 214 11.14 13.75 -22.26
C THR A 214 10.00 14.46 -21.51
N VAL A 215 10.36 15.42 -20.64
CA VAL A 215 9.36 16.26 -19.97
C VAL A 215 8.47 16.99 -20.97
N GLY A 216 9.04 17.38 -22.14
CA GLY A 216 8.29 18.06 -23.21
C GLY A 216 7.24 17.17 -23.88
N GLU A 217 7.55 15.89 -24.12
CA GLU A 217 6.60 14.91 -24.68
C GLU A 217 5.50 14.59 -23.69
N LEU A 218 5.85 14.33 -22.41
CA LEU A 218 4.87 14.09 -21.35
C LEU A 218 3.94 15.29 -21.13
N ALA A 219 4.49 16.52 -21.23
CA ALA A 219 3.68 17.74 -21.16
C ALA A 219 2.70 17.84 -22.33
N LYS A 220 3.11 17.49 -23.56
CA LYS A 220 2.21 17.42 -24.72
C LYS A 220 1.10 16.39 -24.52
N THR A 221 1.44 15.21 -24.01
CA THR A 221 0.46 14.15 -23.68
C THR A 221 -0.57 14.63 -22.64
N ALA A 222 -0.12 15.43 -21.66
CA ALA A 222 -0.99 16.03 -20.65
C ALA A 222 -1.73 17.30 -21.12
N ALA A 223 -1.54 17.74 -22.39
CA ALA A 223 -2.03 19.01 -22.92
C ALA A 223 -1.66 20.23 -22.04
N LEU A 224 -0.39 20.29 -21.61
CA LEU A 224 0.19 21.35 -20.77
C LEU A 224 1.47 21.91 -21.39
N SER A 225 1.85 23.12 -20.99
CA SER A 225 3.21 23.61 -21.23
C SER A 225 4.22 22.81 -20.38
N ARG A 226 5.49 22.77 -20.81
CA ARG A 226 6.55 22.03 -20.10
C ARG A 226 6.68 22.45 -18.62
N SER A 227 6.64 23.74 -18.32
CA SER A 227 6.73 24.27 -16.96
C SER A 227 5.50 23.92 -16.14
N ALA A 228 4.29 24.16 -16.70
CA ALA A 228 3.03 23.84 -16.02
C ALA A 228 2.90 22.34 -15.71
N PHE A 229 3.33 21.48 -16.63
CA PHE A 229 3.35 20.02 -16.39
C PHE A 229 4.31 19.65 -15.27
N PHE A 230 5.56 20.17 -15.33
CA PHE A 230 6.57 19.85 -14.32
C PHE A 230 6.12 20.24 -12.91
N GLU A 231 5.63 21.47 -12.73
CA GLU A 231 5.17 21.96 -11.43
C GLU A 231 3.93 21.19 -10.93
N ARG A 232 2.95 20.99 -11.82
CA ARG A 232 1.71 20.28 -11.48
C ARG A 232 1.97 18.83 -11.12
N PHE A 233 2.81 18.14 -11.90
CA PHE A 233 3.20 16.76 -11.64
C PHE A 233 3.96 16.63 -10.32
N SER A 234 4.99 17.44 -10.10
CA SER A 234 5.80 17.39 -8.87
C SER A 234 4.96 17.70 -7.61
N ARG A 235 4.00 18.62 -7.71
CA ARG A 235 3.08 18.93 -6.61
C ARG A 235 2.08 17.80 -6.36
N ALA A 236 1.58 17.15 -7.39
CA ALA A 236 0.58 16.09 -7.27
C ALA A 236 1.21 14.76 -6.86
N VAL A 237 2.32 14.37 -7.48
CA VAL A 237 2.98 13.05 -7.26
C VAL A 237 4.04 13.10 -6.15
N GLY A 238 4.59 14.27 -5.86
CA GLY A 238 5.67 14.42 -4.87
C GLY A 238 7.08 14.16 -5.42
N LEU A 239 7.20 13.73 -6.68
CA LEU A 239 8.46 13.47 -7.39
C LEU A 239 8.48 14.25 -8.71
N ALA A 240 9.68 14.56 -9.20
CA ALA A 240 9.81 15.10 -10.56
C ALA A 240 9.44 14.03 -11.61
N PRO A 241 8.89 14.41 -12.80
CA PRO A 241 8.41 13.45 -13.79
C PRO A 241 9.43 12.38 -14.18
N MET A 242 10.69 12.76 -14.42
CA MET A 242 11.75 11.84 -14.84
C MET A 242 12.28 10.99 -13.66
N GLU A 243 12.20 11.50 -12.45
CA GLU A 243 12.51 10.76 -11.24
C GLU A 243 11.46 9.67 -10.98
N TYR A 244 10.19 10.00 -11.15
CA TYR A 244 9.09 9.03 -11.10
C TYR A 244 9.28 7.92 -12.15
N LEU A 245 9.55 8.29 -13.41
CA LEU A 245 9.78 7.31 -14.47
C LEU A 245 11.00 6.41 -14.17
N LEU A 246 12.08 6.97 -13.64
CA LEU A 246 13.25 6.19 -13.23
C LEU A 246 12.88 5.18 -12.13
N ALA A 247 12.16 5.63 -11.10
CA ALA A 247 11.71 4.77 -10.01
C ALA A 247 10.83 3.62 -10.55
N TRP A 248 9.89 3.94 -11.45
CA TRP A 248 9.04 2.96 -12.11
C TRP A 248 9.82 1.92 -12.91
N ARG A 249 10.77 2.37 -13.76
CA ARG A 249 11.68 1.49 -14.52
C ARG A 249 12.45 0.53 -13.61
N MET A 250 12.95 1.03 -12.48
CA MET A 250 13.70 0.20 -11.55
C MET A 250 12.81 -0.82 -10.83
N ALA A 251 11.56 -0.44 -10.51
CA ALA A 251 10.59 -1.37 -9.94
C ALA A 251 10.26 -2.52 -10.90
N VAL A 252 9.98 -2.20 -12.16
CA VAL A 252 9.74 -3.19 -13.24
C VAL A 252 10.97 -4.08 -13.46
N ALA A 253 12.17 -3.48 -13.50
CA ALA A 253 13.41 -4.25 -13.67
C ALA A 253 13.66 -5.25 -12.54
N LYS A 254 13.41 -4.84 -11.29
CA LYS A 254 13.56 -5.72 -10.12
C LYS A 254 12.57 -6.87 -10.14
N ASP A 255 11.33 -6.63 -10.55
CA ASP A 255 10.32 -7.67 -10.68
C ASP A 255 10.74 -8.71 -11.75
N MET A 256 11.19 -8.26 -12.91
CA MET A 256 11.73 -9.14 -13.96
C MET A 256 12.93 -9.95 -13.48
N LEU A 257 13.89 -9.31 -12.80
CA LEU A 257 15.09 -9.98 -12.29
C LEU A 257 14.79 -11.03 -11.20
N ARG A 258 13.68 -10.87 -10.50
CA ARG A 258 13.25 -11.80 -9.45
C ARG A 258 12.49 -13.00 -9.98
N HIS A 259 11.58 -12.78 -10.93
CA HIS A 259 10.60 -13.77 -11.35
C HIS A 259 10.88 -14.38 -12.71
N ASP A 260 11.55 -13.64 -13.57
CA ASP A 260 11.85 -14.07 -14.93
C ASP A 260 13.30 -14.51 -15.04
N ASP A 261 13.55 -15.56 -15.81
CA ASP A 261 14.92 -15.98 -16.16
C ASP A 261 15.38 -15.31 -17.46
N LEU A 262 15.28 -13.97 -17.48
CA LEU A 262 15.64 -13.15 -18.65
C LEU A 262 17.11 -12.79 -18.64
N ALA A 263 17.71 -12.75 -19.83
CA ALA A 263 19.04 -12.18 -20.02
C ALA A 263 19.03 -10.68 -19.66
N LEU A 264 20.15 -10.19 -19.11
CA LEU A 264 20.26 -8.82 -18.62
C LEU A 264 20.04 -7.77 -19.72
N ASP A 265 20.43 -8.08 -20.96
CA ASP A 265 20.19 -7.21 -22.12
C ASP A 265 18.69 -7.05 -22.39
N VAL A 266 17.90 -8.11 -22.27
CA VAL A 266 16.45 -8.09 -22.45
C VAL A 266 15.79 -7.24 -21.36
N VAL A 267 16.23 -7.37 -20.11
CA VAL A 267 15.73 -6.53 -19.01
C VAL A 267 16.07 -5.07 -19.27
N ALA A 268 17.33 -4.77 -19.67
CA ALA A 268 17.78 -3.42 -19.99
C ALA A 268 16.90 -2.77 -21.08
N GLU A 269 16.68 -3.49 -22.18
CA GLU A 269 15.85 -3.02 -23.29
C GLU A 269 14.42 -2.70 -22.85
N ARG A 270 13.78 -3.62 -22.12
CA ARG A 270 12.40 -3.47 -21.64
C ARG A 270 12.18 -2.28 -20.69
N VAL A 271 13.24 -1.83 -20.02
CA VAL A 271 13.18 -0.66 -19.14
C VAL A 271 13.87 0.58 -19.72
N GLY A 272 14.15 0.57 -21.03
CA GLY A 272 14.57 1.74 -21.81
C GLY A 272 16.06 2.10 -21.72
N TYR A 273 16.93 1.09 -21.56
CA TYR A 273 18.37 1.25 -21.63
C TYR A 273 18.93 0.58 -22.90
N SER A 274 19.85 1.26 -23.55
CA SER A 274 20.46 0.82 -24.80
C SER A 274 21.45 -0.35 -24.65
N SER A 275 21.88 -0.66 -23.43
CA SER A 275 22.78 -1.77 -23.12
C SER A 275 22.68 -2.24 -21.68
N ALA A 276 23.02 -3.51 -21.43
CA ALA A 276 23.12 -4.07 -20.09
C ALA A 276 24.15 -3.34 -19.22
N SER A 277 25.22 -2.79 -19.81
CA SER A 277 26.25 -2.04 -19.08
C SER A 277 25.69 -0.73 -18.53
N THR A 278 25.02 0.08 -19.37
CA THR A 278 24.38 1.33 -18.96
C THR A 278 23.29 1.09 -17.93
N PHE A 279 22.48 0.05 -18.14
CA PHE A 279 21.45 -0.39 -17.18
C PHE A 279 22.09 -0.78 -15.84
N SER A 280 23.13 -1.63 -15.86
CA SER A 280 23.79 -2.11 -14.63
C SER A 280 24.34 -0.96 -13.80
N THR A 281 24.90 0.07 -14.43
CA THR A 281 25.40 1.28 -13.76
C THR A 281 24.25 2.06 -13.12
N ALA A 282 23.16 2.29 -13.86
CA ALA A 282 21.98 3.01 -13.35
C ALA A 282 21.29 2.23 -12.23
N PHE A 283 21.13 0.92 -12.41
CA PHE A 283 20.55 0.02 -11.43
C PHE A 283 21.37 0.00 -10.12
N ALA A 284 22.69 -0.17 -10.21
CA ALA A 284 23.57 -0.18 -9.05
C ALA A 284 23.54 1.16 -8.29
N ARG A 285 23.47 2.27 -9.02
CA ARG A 285 23.34 3.62 -8.42
C ARG A 285 22.02 3.80 -7.67
N HIS A 286 20.91 3.25 -8.20
CA HIS A 286 19.57 3.42 -7.63
C HIS A 286 19.29 2.40 -6.51
N VAL A 287 19.76 1.15 -6.68
CA VAL A 287 19.45 0.01 -5.79
C VAL A 287 20.56 -0.25 -4.78
N GLY A 288 21.76 0.26 -5.01
CA GLY A 288 22.92 0.05 -4.14
C GLY A 288 23.71 -1.23 -4.45
N GLN A 289 23.28 -2.04 -5.44
CA GLN A 289 23.99 -3.26 -5.84
C GLN A 289 23.75 -3.61 -7.31
N ALA A 290 24.66 -4.40 -7.89
CA ALA A 290 24.57 -4.83 -9.29
C ALA A 290 23.37 -5.75 -9.55
N PRO A 291 22.71 -5.68 -10.74
CA PRO A 291 21.50 -6.46 -11.06
C PRO A 291 21.68 -7.97 -10.92
N GLY A 292 22.82 -8.52 -11.35
CA GLY A 292 23.09 -9.96 -11.23
C GLY A 292 23.27 -10.44 -9.79
N ARG A 293 23.80 -9.59 -8.90
CA ARG A 293 23.85 -9.89 -7.46
C ARG A 293 22.44 -9.84 -6.85
N PHE A 294 21.69 -8.79 -7.16
CA PHE A 294 20.30 -8.64 -6.74
C PHE A 294 19.45 -9.87 -7.13
N ALA A 295 19.51 -10.30 -8.40
CA ALA A 295 18.76 -11.46 -8.88
C ALA A 295 19.08 -12.74 -8.11
N ARG A 296 20.37 -12.99 -7.81
CA ARG A 296 20.81 -14.18 -7.05
C ARG A 296 20.30 -14.16 -5.61
N GLU A 297 20.42 -13.03 -4.92
CA GLU A 297 19.95 -12.88 -3.54
C GLU A 297 18.44 -13.07 -3.44
N MET A 298 17.67 -12.50 -4.39
CA MET A 298 16.22 -12.64 -4.42
C MET A 298 15.75 -14.08 -4.68
N ARG A 299 16.44 -14.83 -5.56
CA ARG A 299 16.12 -16.25 -5.82
C ARG A 299 16.44 -17.14 -4.62
N GLN A 300 17.47 -16.82 -3.86
CA GLN A 300 17.84 -17.57 -2.65
C GLN A 300 16.90 -17.28 -1.47
N ALA A 301 16.31 -16.09 -1.43
CA ALA A 301 15.38 -15.67 -0.38
C ALA A 301 13.93 -16.14 -0.62
N ALA A 302 13.60 -16.67 -1.81
CA ALA A 302 12.28 -17.21 -2.09
C ALA A 302 12.06 -18.49 -1.26
N PRO A 303 11.04 -18.56 -0.39
CA PRO A 303 10.70 -19.81 0.30
C PRO A 303 10.23 -20.84 -0.74
N VAL A 304 10.71 -22.07 -0.59
CA VAL A 304 10.28 -23.26 -1.36
C VAL A 304 8.83 -23.60 -1.02
#